data_19c6eefb3058916d6e214b780982e7b7
#
_entry.id   19c6eefb3058916d6e214b780982e7b7
#
_cell.length_a   1.000
_cell.length_b   1.000
_cell.length_c   1.000
_cell.angle_alpha   90.00
_cell.angle_beta   90.00
_cell.angle_gamma   90.00
#
_symmetry.space_group_name_H-M   'P 1'
#
loop_
_entity.id
_entity.type
_entity.pdbx_description
1 polymer ?
#
loop_
_entity_poly.entity_id
_entity_poly.type
_entity_poly.pdbx_seq_one_letter_code
_entity_poly.pdbx_strand_id
1 'polypeptide(L)'
;FKCDNGSGGVETYFFLDGSESGGNPYTTFPDNSNLRFGDLNDFGFIHDATDSYIINETGDLQIQNRADDKDIIFKCDDGSGSFTAYLTLDGSAANMKATKDMIFSDNKAAMFGDSGDAFFKHDGSNFSFINDVGNVTFTNRTDDGLIIFQCDDGSGGVETYFQLEGASGGGSPFTVFPDNSNLVLGSGHDLRIFHNATNSLVENYVGDLVFTQNTDDGDIIFKSDDGSGGVEQYFRLDGGIDSSHPYTIWPDNSKVALGDSADMLIEHNGTNSLITNQTGNLIIDSAANDADIIFKGT
;
A
#
# COMPACT_ATOMS: atom_id res chain seq x y z
N PHE A 1 -12.92 58.94 -27.88
CA PHE A 1 -11.99 59.79 -27.17
C PHE A 1 -10.58 59.60 -27.69
N LYS A 2 -9.99 60.67 -28.14
CA LYS A 2 -8.62 60.71 -28.70
C LYS A 2 -7.74 61.70 -27.93
N CYS A 3 -6.48 61.32 -27.75
CA CYS A 3 -5.49 62.20 -27.12
C CYS A 3 -4.10 61.91 -27.72
N ASP A 4 -3.15 62.80 -27.45
CA ASP A 4 -1.73 62.57 -27.75
C ASP A 4 -1.28 61.28 -27.05
N ASN A 5 -0.50 60.44 -27.75
CA ASN A 5 -0.01 59.18 -27.25
C ASN A 5 1.36 59.28 -26.57
N GLY A 6 1.87 60.50 -26.33
CA GLY A 6 3.17 60.75 -25.75
C GLY A 6 4.34 60.59 -26.72
N SER A 7 4.09 60.27 -28.01
CA SER A 7 5.09 60.12 -29.08
C SER A 7 4.81 61.04 -30.28
N GLY A 8 3.93 62.06 -30.11
CA GLY A 8 3.59 63.08 -31.11
C GLY A 8 2.50 62.66 -32.07
N GLY A 9 1.75 61.59 -31.82
CA GLY A 9 0.60 61.15 -32.56
C GLY A 9 -0.68 61.23 -31.72
N VAL A 10 -1.85 61.25 -32.39
CA VAL A 10 -3.15 61.19 -31.73
C VAL A 10 -3.74 59.79 -31.90
N GLU A 11 -3.94 59.13 -30.79
CA GLU A 11 -4.49 57.78 -30.73
C GLU A 11 -5.89 57.74 -30.11
N THR A 12 -6.67 56.69 -30.42
CA THR A 12 -7.98 56.44 -29.82
C THR A 12 -7.78 55.66 -28.52
N TYR A 13 -8.16 56.25 -27.42
CA TYR A 13 -8.11 55.60 -26.10
C TYR A 13 -9.30 54.69 -25.84
N PHE A 14 -10.50 55.17 -26.17
CA PHE A 14 -11.74 54.38 -26.16
C PHE A 14 -12.84 55.07 -26.99
N PHE A 15 -13.88 54.35 -27.36
CA PHE A 15 -15.06 54.89 -27.99
C PHE A 15 -16.33 54.18 -27.55
N LEU A 16 -17.47 54.88 -27.72
CA LEU A 16 -18.79 54.32 -27.49
C LEU A 16 -19.32 53.80 -28.83
N ASP A 17 -19.59 52.50 -28.89
CA ASP A 17 -20.07 51.82 -30.07
C ASP A 17 -21.47 51.28 -29.87
N GLY A 18 -22.38 51.69 -30.73
CA GLY A 18 -23.76 51.19 -30.76
C GLY A 18 -24.07 50.34 -32.01
N SER A 19 -23.09 50.22 -32.93
CA SER A 19 -23.33 49.58 -34.22
C SER A 19 -23.35 48.06 -34.18
N GLU A 20 -22.60 47.43 -33.30
CA GLU A 20 -22.46 45.97 -33.22
C GLU A 20 -23.15 45.35 -31.98
N SER A 21 -23.90 46.14 -31.20
CA SER A 21 -24.36 45.76 -29.89
C SER A 21 -25.56 44.83 -29.82
N GLY A 22 -26.26 44.61 -30.96
CA GLY A 22 -27.51 43.84 -30.90
C GLY A 22 -28.51 44.39 -29.87
N GLY A 23 -28.45 45.72 -29.57
CA GLY A 23 -29.28 46.41 -28.59
C GLY A 23 -28.58 46.71 -27.25
N ASN A 24 -27.38 46.26 -27.03
CA ASN A 24 -26.59 46.57 -25.82
C ASN A 24 -25.45 47.54 -26.15
N PRO A 25 -25.25 48.63 -25.41
CA PRO A 25 -24.18 49.61 -25.64
C PRO A 25 -22.80 49.04 -25.23
N TYR A 26 -21.76 49.32 -26.02
CA TYR A 26 -20.38 48.98 -25.72
C TYR A 26 -19.51 50.22 -25.47
N THR A 27 -18.59 50.08 -24.53
CA THR A 27 -17.38 50.95 -24.45
C THR A 27 -16.21 50.12 -24.93
N THR A 28 -15.64 50.45 -26.06
CA THR A 28 -14.56 49.70 -26.68
C THR A 28 -13.22 50.39 -26.43
N PHE A 29 -12.28 49.63 -25.85
CA PHE A 29 -10.88 49.95 -25.75
C PHE A 29 -10.14 49.25 -26.90
N PRO A 30 -9.58 49.97 -27.88
CA PRO A 30 -8.80 49.35 -28.96
C PRO A 30 -7.62 48.53 -28.45
N ASP A 31 -7.10 47.67 -29.31
CA ASP A 31 -5.89 46.91 -29.02
C ASP A 31 -4.78 47.82 -28.51
N ASN A 32 -4.06 47.38 -27.48
CA ASN A 32 -3.04 48.10 -26.75
C ASN A 32 -3.51 49.37 -25.99
N SER A 33 -4.83 49.64 -25.99
CA SER A 33 -5.41 50.66 -25.09
C SER A 33 -5.73 50.03 -23.75
N ASN A 34 -5.18 50.59 -22.69
CA ASN A 34 -5.31 50.02 -21.34
C ASN A 34 -6.39 50.73 -20.51
N LEU A 35 -7.20 49.96 -19.80
CA LEU A 35 -7.98 50.50 -18.68
C LEU A 35 -7.16 50.34 -17.39
N ARG A 36 -6.70 51.46 -16.82
CA ARG A 36 -5.81 51.47 -15.65
C ARG A 36 -6.47 52.13 -14.43
N PHE A 37 -6.11 51.63 -13.24
CA PHE A 37 -6.55 52.14 -11.94
C PHE A 37 -5.30 52.35 -11.04
N GLY A 38 -5.39 53.34 -10.15
CA GLY A 38 -4.29 53.73 -9.27
C GLY A 38 -3.41 54.82 -9.90
N ASP A 39 -2.77 55.66 -9.06
CA ASP A 39 -1.95 56.80 -9.49
C ASP A 39 -0.68 56.38 -10.25
N LEU A 40 -0.21 55.15 -9.99
CA LEU A 40 0.98 54.56 -10.62
C LEU A 40 0.61 53.44 -11.60
N ASN A 41 -0.64 53.39 -12.07
CA ASN A 41 -1.18 52.34 -12.96
C ASN A 41 -1.13 50.92 -12.34
N ASP A 42 -1.43 50.83 -11.08
CA ASP A 42 -1.23 49.64 -10.23
C ASP A 42 -2.07 48.43 -10.64
N PHE A 43 -3.24 48.64 -11.27
CA PHE A 43 -4.11 47.60 -11.74
C PHE A 43 -4.66 47.91 -13.12
N GLY A 44 -4.81 46.92 -14.00
CA GLY A 44 -5.29 47.15 -15.36
C GLY A 44 -5.83 45.94 -16.10
N PHE A 45 -6.60 46.28 -17.15
CA PHE A 45 -7.07 45.36 -18.18
C PHE A 45 -6.48 45.81 -19.52
N ILE A 46 -5.95 44.88 -20.33
CA ILE A 46 -5.44 45.10 -21.65
C ILE A 46 -5.72 43.93 -22.58
N HIS A 47 -5.98 44.23 -23.86
CA HIS A 47 -5.87 43.30 -24.99
C HIS A 47 -4.80 43.80 -25.95
N ASP A 48 -3.81 42.98 -26.30
CA ASP A 48 -2.64 43.34 -27.08
C ASP A 48 -2.73 42.98 -28.57
N ALA A 49 -3.94 42.72 -29.08
CA ALA A 49 -4.28 42.18 -30.38
C ALA A 49 -4.16 40.64 -30.47
N THR A 50 -3.70 39.97 -29.40
CA THR A 50 -3.60 38.50 -29.34
C THR A 50 -4.17 37.97 -28.03
N ASP A 51 -3.68 38.50 -26.91
CA ASP A 51 -4.03 38.01 -25.58
C ASP A 51 -4.70 39.08 -24.70
N SER A 52 -5.52 38.66 -23.77
CA SER A 52 -6.16 39.53 -22.77
C SER A 52 -5.55 39.31 -21.39
N TYR A 53 -5.25 40.40 -20.70
CA TYR A 53 -4.57 40.37 -19.39
C TYR A 53 -5.38 41.10 -18.33
N ILE A 54 -5.33 40.57 -17.12
CA ILE A 54 -5.64 41.26 -15.86
C ILE A 54 -4.33 41.42 -15.13
N ILE A 55 -3.85 42.66 -14.97
CA ILE A 55 -2.53 42.93 -14.44
C ILE A 55 -2.66 43.68 -13.09
N ASN A 56 -2.01 43.17 -12.06
CA ASN A 56 -1.88 43.80 -10.76
C ASN A 56 -0.40 43.99 -10.43
N GLU A 57 0.08 45.23 -10.28
CA GLU A 57 1.48 45.59 -10.08
C GLU A 57 1.82 45.74 -8.58
N THR A 58 0.83 46.03 -7.72
CA THR A 58 1.05 46.25 -6.28
C THR A 58 -0.01 45.57 -5.42
N GLY A 59 0.42 45.00 -4.28
CA GLY A 59 -0.48 44.32 -3.36
C GLY A 59 -1.07 43.02 -3.93
N ASP A 60 -2.16 42.52 -3.32
CA ASP A 60 -2.83 41.29 -3.70
C ASP A 60 -3.94 41.52 -4.73
N LEU A 61 -4.09 40.63 -5.70
CA LEU A 61 -5.27 40.56 -6.56
C LEU A 61 -6.33 39.67 -5.89
N GLN A 62 -7.44 40.28 -5.44
CA GLN A 62 -8.57 39.57 -4.85
C GLN A 62 -9.74 39.45 -5.80
N ILE A 63 -10.15 38.21 -6.14
CA ILE A 63 -11.37 37.91 -6.90
C ILE A 63 -12.39 37.36 -5.90
N GLN A 64 -13.48 38.10 -5.62
CA GLN A 64 -14.44 37.74 -4.59
C GLN A 64 -15.87 37.63 -5.18
N ASN A 65 -16.56 36.55 -4.87
CA ASN A 65 -18.01 36.46 -5.01
C ASN A 65 -18.61 36.53 -3.59
N ARG A 66 -19.42 37.58 -3.31
CA ARG A 66 -20.05 37.82 -1.99
C ARG A 66 -21.49 37.40 -1.93
N ALA A 67 -22.06 36.90 -3.02
CA ALA A 67 -23.42 36.36 -3.03
C ALA A 67 -23.47 35.02 -2.28
N ASP A 68 -24.49 34.89 -1.43
CA ASP A 68 -24.68 33.67 -0.63
C ASP A 68 -24.85 32.43 -1.51
N ASP A 69 -24.19 31.34 -1.17
CA ASP A 69 -24.20 30.06 -1.91
C ASP A 69 -23.82 30.17 -3.41
N LYS A 70 -23.04 31.18 -3.81
CA LYS A 70 -22.57 31.36 -5.20
C LYS A 70 -21.07 31.13 -5.34
N ASP A 71 -20.70 30.73 -6.55
CA ASP A 71 -19.37 30.21 -6.89
C ASP A 71 -18.51 31.22 -7.63
N ILE A 72 -17.19 31.00 -7.60
CA ILE A 72 -16.27 31.51 -8.61
C ILE A 72 -15.91 30.33 -9.52
N ILE A 73 -16.19 30.45 -10.84
CA ILE A 73 -16.04 29.36 -11.78
C ILE A 73 -15.06 29.75 -12.88
N PHE A 74 -13.98 29.00 -13.02
CA PHE A 74 -13.03 29.10 -14.12
C PHE A 74 -13.41 28.14 -15.23
N LYS A 75 -13.71 28.70 -16.43
CA LYS A 75 -14.14 27.93 -17.60
C LYS A 75 -13.15 28.13 -18.74
N CYS A 76 -12.99 27.07 -19.52
CA CYS A 76 -12.23 27.11 -20.76
C CYS A 76 -12.92 26.23 -21.82
N ASP A 77 -12.50 26.33 -23.06
CA ASP A 77 -12.87 25.40 -24.12
C ASP A 77 -12.46 23.97 -23.73
N ASP A 78 -13.30 22.99 -24.03
CA ASP A 78 -13.08 21.58 -23.71
C ASP A 78 -12.41 20.79 -24.85
N GLY A 79 -11.96 21.48 -25.90
CA GLY A 79 -11.39 20.87 -27.10
C GLY A 79 -12.44 20.39 -28.11
N SER A 80 -13.73 20.54 -27.80
CA SER A 80 -14.85 20.19 -28.71
C SER A 80 -15.66 21.41 -29.17
N GLY A 81 -15.25 22.63 -28.82
CA GLY A 81 -15.93 23.89 -29.10
C GLY A 81 -16.98 24.27 -28.06
N SER A 82 -16.98 23.65 -26.89
CA SER A 82 -17.86 23.95 -25.77
C SER A 82 -17.09 24.48 -24.57
N PHE A 83 -17.74 25.37 -23.77
CA PHE A 83 -17.12 25.88 -22.55
C PHE A 83 -17.51 25.04 -21.33
N THR A 84 -16.54 24.47 -20.65
CA THR A 84 -16.76 23.69 -19.43
C THR A 84 -16.01 24.29 -18.23
N ALA A 85 -16.48 24.00 -17.00
CA ALA A 85 -15.76 24.37 -15.80
C ALA A 85 -14.52 23.47 -15.64
N TYR A 86 -13.38 24.04 -15.32
CA TYR A 86 -12.16 23.34 -14.95
C TYR A 86 -11.94 23.38 -13.45
N LEU A 87 -12.18 24.54 -12.84
CA LEU A 87 -12.05 24.76 -11.41
C LEU A 87 -13.24 25.58 -10.90
N THR A 88 -13.85 25.14 -9.83
CA THR A 88 -14.91 25.86 -9.13
C THR A 88 -14.52 26.04 -7.65
N LEU A 89 -14.62 27.27 -7.15
CA LEU A 89 -14.66 27.56 -5.74
C LEU A 89 -16.14 27.56 -5.36
N ASP A 90 -16.63 26.47 -4.76
CA ASP A 90 -18.04 26.23 -4.48
C ASP A 90 -18.41 26.84 -3.12
N GLY A 91 -19.23 27.92 -3.16
CA GLY A 91 -19.64 28.65 -1.96
C GLY A 91 -20.63 27.86 -1.11
N SER A 92 -21.48 27.03 -1.71
CA SER A 92 -22.47 26.23 -0.97
C SER A 92 -21.86 25.03 -0.26
N ALA A 93 -20.88 24.36 -0.90
CA ALA A 93 -20.19 23.19 -0.36
C ALA A 93 -18.92 23.55 0.43
N ALA A 94 -18.49 24.81 0.42
CA ALA A 94 -17.27 25.32 1.03
C ALA A 94 -16.02 24.52 0.66
N ASN A 95 -15.90 24.17 -0.63
CA ASN A 95 -14.78 23.39 -1.15
C ASN A 95 -14.29 23.92 -2.52
N MET A 96 -13.17 23.37 -2.96
CA MET A 96 -12.61 23.57 -4.29
C MET A 96 -12.80 22.30 -5.11
N LYS A 97 -13.43 22.40 -6.30
CA LYS A 97 -13.74 21.27 -7.17
C LYS A 97 -13.03 21.42 -8.50
N ALA A 98 -12.10 20.53 -8.80
CA ALA A 98 -11.56 20.32 -10.14
C ALA A 98 -12.45 19.31 -10.88
N THR A 99 -12.85 19.63 -12.12
CA THR A 99 -13.68 18.75 -12.96
C THR A 99 -12.93 18.22 -14.19
N LYS A 100 -11.68 18.54 -14.29
CA LYS A 100 -10.71 18.00 -15.25
C LYS A 100 -9.47 17.51 -14.49
N ASP A 101 -8.65 16.70 -15.17
CA ASP A 101 -7.40 16.19 -14.59
C ASP A 101 -6.46 17.32 -14.18
N MET A 102 -5.84 17.19 -13.02
CA MET A 102 -4.80 18.09 -12.54
C MET A 102 -3.44 17.44 -12.77
N ILE A 103 -2.64 18.04 -13.64
CA ILE A 103 -1.29 17.55 -13.98
C ILE A 103 -0.25 18.31 -13.18
N PHE A 104 0.53 17.61 -12.39
CA PHE A 104 1.74 18.10 -11.77
C PHE A 104 2.94 17.67 -12.63
N SER A 105 3.68 18.63 -13.15
CA SER A 105 4.90 18.35 -13.93
C SER A 105 5.94 17.62 -13.08
N ASP A 106 6.86 16.91 -13.72
CA ASP A 106 7.96 16.25 -13.05
C ASP A 106 8.70 17.20 -12.09
N ASN A 107 9.08 16.66 -10.95
CA ASN A 107 9.69 17.40 -9.86
C ASN A 107 8.81 18.48 -9.19
N LYS A 108 7.49 18.47 -9.48
CA LYS A 108 6.48 19.21 -8.71
C LYS A 108 5.70 18.24 -7.83
N ALA A 109 5.29 18.70 -6.66
CA ALA A 109 4.59 17.88 -5.68
C ALA A 109 3.20 18.43 -5.37
N ALA A 110 2.25 17.52 -5.12
CA ALA A 110 1.03 17.84 -4.38
C ALA A 110 1.36 17.72 -2.88
N MET A 111 1.37 18.85 -2.16
CA MET A 111 1.79 18.94 -0.76
C MET A 111 0.60 19.09 0.18
N PHE A 112 0.73 18.54 1.38
CA PHE A 112 -0.25 18.60 2.47
C PHE A 112 0.44 18.98 3.78
N GLY A 113 -0.27 19.73 4.63
CA GLY A 113 0.26 20.32 5.86
C GLY A 113 0.88 21.71 5.65
N ASP A 114 0.94 22.53 6.70
CA ASP A 114 1.39 23.93 6.62
C ASP A 114 2.85 24.06 6.21
N SER A 115 3.66 23.03 6.45
CA SER A 115 5.08 22.96 6.08
C SER A 115 5.36 21.99 4.92
N GLY A 116 4.30 21.47 4.28
CA GLY A 116 4.43 20.45 3.24
C GLY A 116 4.85 19.08 3.80
N ASP A 117 4.28 18.71 4.96
CA ASP A 117 4.67 17.55 5.78
C ASP A 117 4.45 16.19 5.10
N ALA A 118 3.53 16.14 4.13
CA ALA A 118 3.33 14.95 3.30
C ALA A 118 3.12 15.35 1.84
N PHE A 119 3.60 14.54 0.91
CA PHE A 119 3.45 14.84 -0.51
C PHE A 119 3.50 13.64 -1.44
N PHE A 120 2.86 13.80 -2.61
CA PHE A 120 3.01 12.94 -3.78
C PHE A 120 3.86 13.64 -4.82
N LYS A 121 4.82 12.94 -5.42
CA LYS A 121 5.73 13.47 -6.42
C LYS A 121 6.14 12.41 -7.44
N HIS A 122 6.24 12.79 -8.72
CA HIS A 122 6.96 12.07 -9.76
C HIS A 122 8.24 12.82 -10.12
N ASP A 123 9.38 12.14 -10.22
CA ASP A 123 10.68 12.79 -10.46
C ASP A 123 11.17 12.69 -11.92
N GLY A 124 10.33 12.17 -12.82
CA GLY A 124 10.65 11.83 -14.19
C GLY A 124 10.94 10.34 -14.41
N SER A 125 11.05 9.57 -13.33
CA SER A 125 11.28 8.12 -13.35
C SER A 125 10.43 7.39 -12.32
N ASN A 126 10.33 7.93 -11.09
CA ASN A 126 9.69 7.27 -9.96
C ASN A 126 8.55 8.13 -9.39
N PHE A 127 7.47 7.47 -8.99
CA PHE A 127 6.43 8.05 -8.16
C PHE A 127 6.71 7.78 -6.69
N SER A 128 6.65 8.82 -5.86
CA SER A 128 6.89 8.74 -4.42
C SER A 128 5.71 9.31 -3.65
N PHE A 129 5.30 8.61 -2.59
CA PHE A 129 4.50 9.13 -1.49
C PHE A 129 5.40 9.26 -0.27
N ILE A 130 5.57 10.47 0.25
CA ILE A 130 6.47 10.77 1.37
C ILE A 130 5.66 11.45 2.47
N ASN A 131 5.89 11.03 3.71
CA ASN A 131 5.37 11.67 4.91
C ASN A 131 6.52 11.91 5.89
N ASP A 132 6.80 13.17 6.19
CA ASP A 132 7.93 13.59 7.03
C ASP A 132 7.53 13.74 8.50
N VAL A 133 6.21 13.81 8.81
CA VAL A 133 5.72 14.04 10.18
C VAL A 133 4.57 13.09 10.51
N GLY A 134 4.69 12.34 11.61
CA GLY A 134 3.65 11.44 12.11
C GLY A 134 3.57 10.11 11.36
N ASN A 135 2.43 9.44 11.45
CA ASN A 135 2.18 8.11 10.88
C ASN A 135 1.50 8.20 9.51
N VAL A 136 1.75 7.21 8.67
CA VAL A 136 0.96 6.95 7.46
C VAL A 136 -0.06 5.86 7.76
N THR A 137 -1.33 6.11 7.45
CA THR A 137 -2.41 5.15 7.63
C THR A 137 -3.17 4.97 6.33
N PHE A 138 -3.24 3.73 5.84
CA PHE A 138 -4.11 3.34 4.75
C PHE A 138 -5.34 2.65 5.32
N THR A 139 -6.52 3.23 5.17
CA THR A 139 -7.76 2.69 5.74
C THR A 139 -8.84 2.57 4.67
N ASN A 140 -9.34 1.36 4.44
CA ASN A 140 -10.59 1.15 3.73
C ASN A 140 -11.71 0.97 4.77
N ARG A 141 -12.75 1.80 4.71
CA ARG A 141 -13.91 1.76 5.64
C ARG A 141 -15.14 1.10 5.03
N THR A 142 -15.04 0.62 3.80
CA THR A 142 -16.13 -0.12 3.17
C THR A 142 -16.22 -1.49 3.83
N ASP A 143 -17.44 -1.87 4.23
CA ASP A 143 -17.72 -3.21 4.75
C ASP A 143 -17.32 -4.24 3.69
N ASP A 144 -16.57 -5.28 4.09
CA ASP A 144 -15.96 -6.29 3.22
C ASP A 144 -14.98 -5.75 2.15
N GLY A 145 -14.60 -4.47 2.22
CA GLY A 145 -13.64 -3.87 1.30
C GLY A 145 -12.19 -4.25 1.61
N LEU A 146 -11.39 -4.42 0.57
CA LEU A 146 -9.98 -4.85 0.65
C LEU A 146 -9.02 -3.67 0.51
N ILE A 147 -7.80 -3.81 1.07
CA ILE A 147 -6.62 -3.05 0.63
C ILE A 147 -5.71 -4.04 -0.09
N ILE A 148 -5.48 -3.82 -1.39
CA ILE A 148 -4.81 -4.76 -2.27
C ILE A 148 -3.48 -4.18 -2.75
N PHE A 149 -2.41 -4.98 -2.69
CA PHE A 149 -1.08 -4.62 -3.20
C PHE A 149 -0.76 -5.48 -4.42
N GLN A 150 -0.57 -4.82 -5.55
CA GLN A 150 -0.34 -5.45 -6.85
C GLN A 150 0.90 -4.89 -7.52
N CYS A 151 1.57 -5.72 -8.29
CA CYS A 151 2.68 -5.33 -9.14
C CYS A 151 2.73 -6.27 -10.36
N ASP A 152 3.50 -5.88 -11.39
CA ASP A 152 3.88 -6.76 -12.49
C ASP A 152 4.68 -7.95 -11.93
N ASP A 153 4.39 -9.17 -12.38
CA ASP A 153 5.04 -10.40 -11.97
C ASP A 153 6.26 -10.79 -12.86
N GLY A 154 6.60 -9.93 -13.83
CA GLY A 154 7.66 -10.19 -14.80
C GLY A 154 7.25 -11.04 -16.01
N SER A 155 5.97 -11.46 -16.10
CA SER A 155 5.43 -12.23 -17.23
C SER A 155 4.40 -11.48 -18.07
N GLY A 156 4.15 -10.19 -17.75
CA GLY A 156 3.34 -9.26 -18.56
C GLY A 156 1.90 -9.11 -18.09
N GLY A 157 1.64 -9.25 -16.80
CA GLY A 157 0.37 -8.98 -16.14
C GLY A 157 0.56 -8.28 -14.80
N VAL A 158 -0.53 -7.91 -14.16
CA VAL A 158 -0.54 -7.38 -12.79
C VAL A 158 -1.14 -8.45 -11.88
N GLU A 159 -0.35 -8.89 -10.88
CA GLU A 159 -0.76 -9.89 -9.92
C GLU A 159 -0.87 -9.31 -8.51
N THR A 160 -1.72 -9.93 -7.68
CA THR A 160 -1.84 -9.59 -6.27
C THR A 160 -0.76 -10.29 -5.47
N TYR A 161 0.10 -9.51 -4.84
CA TYR A 161 1.15 -10.02 -3.95
C TYR A 161 0.61 -10.33 -2.56
N PHE A 162 -0.18 -9.42 -1.99
CA PHE A 162 -0.94 -9.65 -0.75
C PHE A 162 -2.09 -8.65 -0.63
N GLN A 163 -3.02 -8.94 0.28
CA GLN A 163 -4.14 -8.06 0.58
C GLN A 163 -4.50 -8.09 2.07
N LEU A 164 -5.09 -7.01 2.55
CA LEU A 164 -5.72 -6.94 3.86
C LEU A 164 -7.22 -7.21 3.67
N GLU A 165 -7.76 -8.18 4.41
CA GLU A 165 -9.14 -8.65 4.28
C GLU A 165 -9.80 -8.76 5.65
N GLY A 166 -11.04 -8.26 5.75
CA GLY A 166 -11.87 -8.34 6.94
C GLY A 166 -13.06 -9.30 6.81
N ALA A 167 -13.53 -9.53 5.58
CA ALA A 167 -14.79 -10.24 5.31
C ALA A 167 -14.83 -11.69 5.78
N SER A 168 -13.76 -12.44 5.56
CA SER A 168 -13.70 -13.88 5.86
C SER A 168 -13.39 -14.18 7.32
N GLY A 169 -13.03 -13.15 8.11
CA GLY A 169 -12.45 -13.34 9.44
C GLY A 169 -13.43 -13.50 10.60
N GLY A 170 -14.73 -13.29 10.40
CA GLY A 170 -15.70 -13.33 11.51
C GLY A 170 -15.30 -12.40 12.66
N GLY A 171 -14.71 -11.24 12.36
CA GLY A 171 -14.19 -10.26 13.31
C GLY A 171 -12.67 -10.33 13.53
N SER A 172 -11.96 -11.25 12.91
CA SER A 172 -10.50 -11.33 12.91
C SER A 172 -9.94 -10.86 11.57
N PRO A 173 -8.98 -9.92 11.55
CA PRO A 173 -8.38 -9.44 10.30
C PRO A 173 -7.41 -10.46 9.70
N PHE A 174 -7.37 -10.57 8.37
CA PHE A 174 -6.41 -11.38 7.64
C PHE A 174 -5.46 -10.52 6.79
N THR A 175 -4.19 -10.95 6.74
CA THR A 175 -3.28 -10.61 5.65
C THR A 175 -3.19 -11.86 4.78
N VAL A 176 -3.72 -11.77 3.56
CA VAL A 176 -3.83 -12.90 2.62
C VAL A 176 -2.73 -12.79 1.58
N PHE A 177 -1.94 -13.85 1.46
CA PHE A 177 -1.02 -14.10 0.34
C PHE A 177 -1.71 -15.12 -0.57
N PRO A 178 -2.09 -14.77 -1.81
CA PRO A 178 -2.72 -15.71 -2.74
C PRO A 178 -1.82 -16.91 -3.06
N ASP A 179 -2.43 -17.96 -3.63
CA ASP A 179 -1.68 -19.11 -4.10
C ASP A 179 -0.51 -18.70 -5.00
N ASN A 180 0.65 -19.32 -4.77
CA ASN A 180 1.92 -19.01 -5.42
C ASN A 180 2.51 -17.62 -5.14
N SER A 181 1.84 -16.78 -4.34
CA SER A 181 2.47 -15.60 -3.77
C SER A 181 3.34 -15.99 -2.58
N ASN A 182 4.59 -15.57 -2.58
CA ASN A 182 5.58 -15.99 -1.59
C ASN A 182 5.89 -14.88 -0.60
N LEU A 183 5.86 -15.18 0.70
CA LEU A 183 6.54 -14.39 1.70
C LEU A 183 8.02 -14.81 1.71
N VAL A 184 8.90 -13.91 1.26
CA VAL A 184 10.32 -14.19 1.07
C VAL A 184 11.15 -13.38 2.04
N LEU A 185 12.10 -14.01 2.71
CA LEU A 185 13.07 -13.39 3.61
C LEU A 185 14.49 -13.63 3.10
N GLY A 186 15.34 -12.60 3.25
CA GLY A 186 16.71 -12.59 2.74
C GLY A 186 16.83 -12.08 1.30
N SER A 187 17.92 -11.35 0.99
CA SER A 187 18.17 -10.75 -0.33
C SER A 187 18.35 -11.78 -1.44
N GLY A 188 18.78 -13.00 -1.08
CA GLY A 188 18.94 -14.14 -1.98
C GLY A 188 17.71 -15.02 -2.08
N HIS A 189 16.57 -14.58 -1.52
CA HIS A 189 15.36 -15.40 -1.39
C HIS A 189 15.59 -16.65 -0.53
N ASP A 190 16.28 -16.50 0.59
CA ASP A 190 16.88 -17.56 1.37
C ASP A 190 15.86 -18.40 2.15
N LEU A 191 14.76 -17.78 2.63
CA LEU A 191 13.62 -18.47 3.25
C LEU A 191 12.34 -18.07 2.53
N ARG A 192 11.48 -19.05 2.21
CA ARG A 192 10.16 -18.84 1.62
C ARG A 192 9.06 -19.52 2.42
N ILE A 193 7.93 -18.85 2.55
CA ILE A 193 6.70 -19.40 3.11
C ILE A 193 5.58 -19.10 2.12
N PHE A 194 4.89 -20.12 1.63
CA PHE A 194 3.83 -19.97 0.62
C PHE A 194 2.91 -21.18 0.54
N HIS A 195 1.76 -21.02 -0.13
CA HIS A 195 0.88 -22.09 -0.57
C HIS A 195 0.89 -22.20 -2.09
N ASN A 196 1.07 -23.41 -2.64
CA ASN A 196 1.18 -23.61 -4.08
C ASN A 196 -0.10 -24.16 -4.72
N ALA A 197 -1.27 -23.83 -4.16
CA ALA A 197 -2.60 -24.37 -4.48
C ALA A 197 -2.81 -25.84 -4.07
N THR A 198 -1.83 -26.50 -3.48
CA THR A 198 -1.91 -27.90 -3.01
C THR A 198 -1.30 -28.05 -1.62
N ASN A 199 -0.09 -27.52 -1.43
CA ASN A 199 0.68 -27.68 -0.21
C ASN A 199 1.11 -26.33 0.36
N SER A 200 1.17 -26.22 1.69
CA SER A 200 1.84 -25.12 2.40
C SER A 200 3.28 -25.51 2.68
N LEU A 201 4.22 -24.64 2.29
CA LEU A 201 5.65 -24.92 2.32
C LEU A 201 6.40 -23.85 3.13
N VAL A 202 7.42 -24.32 3.86
CA VAL A 202 8.48 -23.51 4.47
C VAL A 202 9.79 -24.04 3.93
N GLU A 203 10.45 -23.26 3.06
CA GLU A 203 11.65 -23.70 2.34
C GLU A 203 12.84 -22.80 2.70
N ASN A 204 13.92 -23.40 3.23
CA ASN A 204 15.17 -22.72 3.54
C ASN A 204 16.26 -23.14 2.56
N TYR A 205 16.89 -22.17 1.88
CA TYR A 205 17.90 -22.42 0.85
C TYR A 205 19.33 -22.13 1.31
N VAL A 206 19.50 -21.36 2.40
CA VAL A 206 20.83 -20.98 2.88
C VAL A 206 20.90 -21.08 4.41
N GLY A 207 21.92 -21.78 4.91
CA GLY A 207 22.13 -21.97 6.35
C GLY A 207 21.13 -22.94 6.99
N ASP A 208 21.01 -22.91 8.28
CA ASP A 208 20.14 -23.78 9.06
C ASP A 208 18.73 -23.17 9.19
N LEU A 209 17.69 -23.99 9.22
CA LEU A 209 16.35 -23.63 9.64
C LEU A 209 16.20 -23.93 11.12
N VAL A 210 16.11 -22.89 11.96
CA VAL A 210 16.07 -23.01 13.42
C VAL A 210 14.71 -22.61 13.96
N PHE A 211 14.04 -23.51 14.67
CA PHE A 211 12.85 -23.22 15.47
C PHE A 211 13.23 -23.12 16.93
N THR A 212 13.08 -21.96 17.55
CA THR A 212 13.45 -21.69 18.94
C THR A 212 12.26 -21.21 19.74
N GLN A 213 11.97 -21.89 20.85
CA GLN A 213 11.04 -21.44 21.88
C GLN A 213 11.84 -20.82 23.03
N ASN A 214 11.61 -19.53 23.32
CA ASN A 214 12.36 -18.78 24.35
C ASN A 214 11.58 -18.59 25.66
N THR A 215 10.31 -18.96 25.70
CA THR A 215 9.50 -18.87 26.93
C THR A 215 9.94 -19.95 27.90
N ASP A 216 10.16 -19.58 29.17
CA ASP A 216 10.43 -20.53 30.22
C ASP A 216 9.31 -21.57 30.33
N ASP A 217 9.67 -22.86 30.48
CA ASP A 217 8.75 -24.00 30.40
C ASP A 217 7.91 -24.15 29.11
N GLY A 218 8.20 -23.36 28.05
CA GLY A 218 7.50 -23.44 26.76
C GLY A 218 7.98 -24.58 25.87
N ASP A 219 7.07 -25.19 25.12
CA ASP A 219 7.32 -26.35 24.25
C ASP A 219 7.30 -25.96 22.77
N ILE A 220 8.00 -26.74 21.93
CA ILE A 220 7.73 -26.83 20.48
C ILE A 220 6.96 -28.12 20.23
N ILE A 221 5.71 -28.01 19.76
CA ILE A 221 4.75 -29.12 19.66
C ILE A 221 4.45 -29.44 18.21
N PHE A 222 4.53 -30.73 17.82
CA PHE A 222 4.20 -31.23 16.50
C PHE A 222 2.90 -32.03 16.56
N LYS A 223 1.89 -31.60 15.78
CA LYS A 223 0.57 -32.19 15.72
C LYS A 223 0.17 -32.46 14.27
N SER A 224 -0.61 -33.54 14.07
CA SER A 224 -1.23 -33.84 12.78
C SER A 224 -2.52 -34.66 13.02
N ASP A 225 -3.34 -34.80 11.97
CA ASP A 225 -4.44 -35.77 11.94
C ASP A 225 -3.88 -37.18 12.13
N ASP A 226 -4.54 -38.01 12.94
CA ASP A 226 -4.20 -39.40 13.21
C ASP A 226 -4.93 -40.40 12.31
N GLY A 227 -5.73 -39.92 11.34
CA GLY A 227 -6.55 -40.75 10.45
C GLY A 227 -7.91 -41.13 11.02
N SER A 228 -8.27 -40.68 12.24
CA SER A 228 -9.57 -40.92 12.87
C SER A 228 -10.45 -39.70 13.01
N GLY A 229 -10.01 -38.55 12.46
CA GLY A 229 -10.77 -37.31 12.38
C GLY A 229 -10.52 -36.31 13.48
N GLY A 230 -9.35 -36.34 14.12
CA GLY A 230 -8.89 -35.38 15.11
C GLY A 230 -7.43 -34.98 14.89
N VAL A 231 -6.96 -33.98 15.61
CA VAL A 231 -5.55 -33.57 15.61
C VAL A 231 -4.90 -34.02 16.90
N GLU A 232 -3.90 -34.90 16.78
CA GLU A 232 -3.16 -35.44 17.90
C GLU A 232 -1.72 -34.95 17.96
N GLN A 233 -1.13 -34.95 19.15
CA GLN A 233 0.28 -34.65 19.34
C GLN A 233 1.13 -35.89 19.04
N TYR A 234 2.00 -35.76 18.08
CA TYR A 234 2.95 -36.83 17.73
C TYR A 234 4.17 -36.80 18.66
N PHE A 235 4.77 -35.62 18.84
CA PHE A 235 5.87 -35.39 19.79
C PHE A 235 6.00 -33.90 20.12
N ARG A 236 6.79 -33.60 21.14
CA ARG A 236 7.21 -32.21 21.45
C ARG A 236 8.64 -32.18 21.96
N LEU A 237 9.27 -31.05 21.79
CA LEU A 237 10.45 -30.63 22.54
C LEU A 237 9.93 -29.95 23.82
N ASP A 238 10.20 -30.54 24.97
CA ASP A 238 9.62 -30.13 26.24
C ASP A 238 10.62 -29.28 27.03
N GLY A 239 10.20 -28.05 27.40
CA GLY A 239 11.01 -27.11 28.17
C GLY A 239 10.84 -27.23 29.69
N GLY A 240 9.77 -27.92 30.17
CA GLY A 240 9.34 -27.83 31.57
C GLY A 240 9.54 -29.07 32.46
N ILE A 241 9.88 -30.25 31.91
CA ILE A 241 9.97 -31.48 32.69
C ILE A 241 11.18 -31.44 33.69
N ASP A 242 12.32 -30.98 33.23
CA ASP A 242 13.54 -30.92 34.03
C ASP A 242 14.41 -29.71 33.64
N SER A 243 14.73 -28.89 34.58
CA SER A 243 15.57 -27.70 34.37
C SER A 243 17.03 -28.01 33.98
N SER A 244 17.44 -29.28 34.02
CA SER A 244 18.83 -29.70 33.79
C SER A 244 19.09 -30.36 32.46
N HIS A 245 18.08 -30.91 31.79
CA HIS A 245 18.21 -31.70 30.56
C HIS A 245 17.06 -31.45 29.57
N PRO A 246 17.35 -31.38 28.27
CA PRO A 246 16.31 -31.29 27.24
C PRO A 246 15.60 -32.64 27.02
N TYR A 247 14.28 -32.62 26.85
CA TYR A 247 13.46 -33.78 26.55
C TYR A 247 12.77 -33.69 25.22
N THR A 248 12.74 -34.81 24.48
CA THR A 248 11.80 -35.03 23.38
C THR A 248 10.77 -36.03 23.84
N ILE A 249 9.51 -35.63 23.95
CA ILE A 249 8.42 -36.43 24.49
C ILE A 249 7.52 -36.94 23.38
N TRP A 250 7.34 -38.26 23.30
CA TRP A 250 6.28 -38.94 22.59
C TRP A 250 5.19 -39.32 23.62
N PRO A 251 3.97 -38.79 23.46
CA PRO A 251 2.86 -39.17 24.36
C PRO A 251 2.55 -40.67 24.33
N ASP A 252 1.83 -41.14 25.34
CA ASP A 252 1.34 -42.56 25.38
C ASP A 252 0.62 -42.91 24.09
N ASN A 253 0.92 -44.07 23.51
CA ASN A 253 0.47 -44.59 22.24
C ASN A 253 0.99 -43.87 21.00
N SER A 254 1.74 -42.77 21.14
CA SER A 254 2.53 -42.18 20.02
C SER A 254 3.74 -43.07 19.80
N LYS A 255 4.10 -43.33 18.51
CA LYS A 255 5.11 -44.32 18.14
C LYS A 255 6.26 -43.67 17.37
N VAL A 256 7.47 -44.09 17.68
CA VAL A 256 8.60 -43.91 16.77
C VAL A 256 8.61 -45.13 15.85
N ALA A 257 8.29 -44.92 14.59
CA ALA A 257 8.25 -45.97 13.58
C ALA A 257 9.47 -45.88 12.66
N LEU A 258 10.11 -46.98 12.38
CA LEU A 258 11.25 -47.10 11.47
C LEU A 258 10.88 -48.10 10.36
N GLY A 259 11.34 -47.79 9.12
CA GLY A 259 10.98 -48.50 7.91
C GLY A 259 9.68 -47.99 7.25
N ASP A 260 9.57 -48.11 5.91
CA ASP A 260 8.45 -47.58 5.11
C ASP A 260 7.07 -48.15 5.50
N SER A 261 7.05 -49.34 6.08
CA SER A 261 5.86 -50.03 6.53
C SER A 261 5.76 -50.11 8.07
N ALA A 262 6.48 -49.22 8.78
CA ALA A 262 6.58 -49.23 10.24
C ALA A 262 7.12 -50.56 10.77
N ASP A 263 8.19 -51.05 10.17
CA ASP A 263 8.75 -52.40 10.41
C ASP A 263 9.32 -52.59 11.83
N MET A 264 9.72 -51.50 12.49
CA MET A 264 10.09 -51.49 13.92
C MET A 264 9.43 -50.32 14.60
N LEU A 265 8.89 -50.57 15.82
CA LEU A 265 8.21 -49.58 16.64
C LEU A 265 8.85 -49.47 18.03
N ILE A 266 8.91 -48.25 18.55
CA ILE A 266 9.22 -47.94 19.95
C ILE A 266 8.08 -47.11 20.51
N GLU A 267 7.44 -47.54 21.59
CA GLU A 267 6.32 -46.87 22.22
C GLU A 267 6.21 -47.10 23.72
N HIS A 268 5.45 -46.20 24.39
CA HIS A 268 4.85 -46.45 25.68
C HIS A 268 3.32 -46.44 25.53
N ASN A 269 2.63 -47.48 25.97
CA ASN A 269 1.19 -47.60 25.74
C ASN A 269 0.34 -47.21 26.96
N GLY A 270 0.90 -46.41 27.87
CA GLY A 270 0.27 -46.04 29.16
C GLY A 270 0.51 -47.07 30.28
N THR A 271 1.09 -48.23 29.97
CA THR A 271 1.41 -49.28 30.96
C THR A 271 2.79 -49.84 30.74
N ASN A 272 3.13 -50.19 29.52
CA ASN A 272 4.39 -50.86 29.17
C ASN A 272 5.19 -50.08 28.12
N SER A 273 6.50 -50.11 28.21
CA SER A 273 7.42 -49.69 27.16
C SER A 273 7.72 -50.90 26.27
N LEU A 274 7.57 -50.71 24.94
CA LEU A 274 7.72 -51.79 23.96
C LEU A 274 8.73 -51.41 22.87
N ILE A 275 9.50 -52.42 22.45
CA ILE A 275 10.26 -52.42 21.20
C ILE A 275 9.73 -53.59 20.39
N THR A 276 9.02 -53.31 19.28
CA THR A 276 8.37 -54.30 18.46
C THR A 276 9.02 -54.33 17.09
N ASN A 277 9.59 -55.48 16.69
CA ASN A 277 10.10 -55.73 15.34
C ASN A 277 9.08 -56.59 14.59
N GLN A 278 8.56 -56.07 13.46
CA GLN A 278 7.50 -56.69 12.68
C GLN A 278 8.03 -57.49 11.48
N THR A 279 9.20 -57.10 10.95
CA THR A 279 9.80 -57.77 9.79
C THR A 279 11.29 -58.00 9.99
N GLY A 280 11.79 -59.18 9.55
CA GLY A 280 13.21 -59.54 9.67
C GLY A 280 13.64 -59.82 11.11
N ASN A 281 14.91 -59.70 11.38
CA ASN A 281 15.50 -59.95 12.71
C ASN A 281 15.71 -58.63 13.48
N LEU A 282 15.45 -58.58 14.76
CA LEU A 282 15.94 -57.56 15.66
C LEU A 282 17.38 -57.94 16.06
N ILE A 283 18.36 -57.14 15.64
CA ILE A 283 19.78 -57.32 16.01
C ILE A 283 20.15 -56.21 16.97
N ILE A 284 20.66 -56.59 18.13
CA ILE A 284 21.22 -55.67 19.12
C ILE A 284 22.73 -55.98 19.17
N ASP A 285 23.54 -55.07 18.65
CA ASP A 285 24.98 -55.29 18.50
C ASP A 285 25.78 -54.20 19.26
N SER A 286 26.82 -54.63 19.98
CA SER A 286 27.80 -53.73 20.59
C SER A 286 29.06 -53.81 19.76
N ALA A 287 29.31 -52.82 18.89
CA ALA A 287 30.48 -52.75 18.05
C ALA A 287 31.72 -52.16 18.70
N ALA A 288 31.64 -51.71 19.96
CA ALA A 288 32.76 -51.18 20.68
C ALA A 288 33.63 -52.31 21.25
N ASN A 289 34.94 -52.17 21.18
CA ASN A 289 35.87 -53.08 21.80
C ASN A 289 35.71 -53.11 23.33
N ASP A 290 35.66 -54.30 23.94
CA ASP A 290 35.55 -54.54 25.39
C ASP A 290 34.27 -53.94 26.01
N ALA A 291 33.16 -53.85 25.23
CA ALA A 291 31.86 -53.41 25.73
C ALA A 291 30.82 -54.52 25.63
N ASP A 292 29.95 -54.60 26.64
CA ASP A 292 28.92 -55.64 26.80
C ASP A 292 27.53 -55.10 26.43
N ILE A 293 26.61 -55.99 26.02
CA ILE A 293 25.20 -55.79 26.03
C ILE A 293 24.65 -56.28 27.39
N ILE A 294 24.14 -55.39 28.21
CA ILE A 294 23.77 -55.71 29.60
C ILE A 294 22.20 -55.54 29.74
N PHE A 295 21.55 -56.66 30.05
CA PHE A 295 20.13 -56.63 30.46
C PHE A 295 20.06 -56.68 31.98
N LYS A 296 19.45 -55.66 32.63
CA LYS A 296 19.26 -55.60 34.07
C LYS A 296 17.78 -55.68 34.43
N GLY A 297 17.43 -56.47 35.40
CA GLY A 297 16.14 -56.50 36.05
C GLY A 297 16.28 -56.19 37.54
N THR A 298 15.18 -55.81 38.22
CA THR A 298 15.10 -55.66 39.69
C THR A 298 14.41 -56.89 40.26
#